data_fce9a181cf75be873c3ac3418b031f59
#
_entry.id   fce9a181cf75be873c3ac3418b031f59
#
_cell.length_a   1.000
_cell.length_b   1.000
_cell.length_c   1.000
_cell.angle_alpha   90.00
_cell.angle_beta   90.00
_cell.angle_gamma   90.00
#
_symmetry.space_group_name_H-M   'P 1'
#
loop_
_entity.id
_entity.type
_entity.pdbx_description
1 polymer ?
#
loop_
_entity_poly.entity_id
_entity_poly.type
_entity_poly.pdbx_seq_one_letter_code
_entity_poly.pdbx_strand_id
1 'polypeptide(L)'
;PTGRMLLGEDSVQLDAYGCRLMGLALEQAPYILMAEAWGAGSTRLEEGDVVRLNEPSAAADYPAPSGAVAALTRTVQARSACSACYASLVRALHTSGVQGLPIAIGQGWRGIPFDGLGVGPCCNYAKERVPSCPPPAEDILRVLSARFWAPRGMRT
;
A
#
# COMPACT_ATOMS: atom_id res chain seq x y z
N PRO A 1 -2.36 -12.18 4.38
CA PRO A 1 -3.75 -12.62 4.36
C PRO A 1 -4.33 -12.47 5.76
N THR A 2 -5.50 -11.84 5.90
CA THR A 2 -6.16 -11.63 7.20
C THR A 2 -6.86 -12.89 7.71
N GLY A 3 -6.96 -13.93 6.87
CA GLY A 3 -7.68 -15.17 7.19
C GLY A 3 -9.18 -14.98 7.41
N ARG A 4 -9.72 -13.83 6.95
CA ARG A 4 -11.13 -13.49 7.11
C ARG A 4 -11.82 -13.47 5.75
N MET A 5 -13.06 -13.94 5.74
CA MET A 5 -14.01 -13.78 4.65
C MET A 5 -15.22 -13.03 5.20
N LEU A 6 -15.66 -12.01 4.48
CA LEU A 6 -16.85 -11.22 4.80
C LEU A 6 -17.88 -11.48 3.72
N LEU A 7 -19.13 -11.66 4.11
CA LEU A 7 -20.27 -11.79 3.24
C LEU A 7 -21.39 -10.89 3.76
N GLY A 8 -22.03 -10.12 2.91
CA GLY A 8 -23.15 -9.24 3.26
C GLY A 8 -24.03 -9.00 2.06
N GLU A 9 -25.29 -8.66 2.31
CA GLU A 9 -26.27 -8.31 1.28
C GLU A 9 -26.18 -6.83 0.88
N ASP A 10 -25.77 -5.96 1.82
CA ASP A 10 -25.53 -4.55 1.59
C ASP A 10 -24.01 -4.30 1.41
N SER A 11 -23.63 -3.93 0.20
CA SER A 11 -22.22 -3.68 -0.15
C SER A 11 -21.65 -2.46 0.58
N VAL A 12 -22.47 -1.44 0.82
CA VAL A 12 -22.05 -0.23 1.55
C VAL A 12 -21.78 -0.55 3.01
N GLN A 13 -22.64 -1.36 3.63
CA GLN A 13 -22.49 -1.83 5.00
C GLN A 13 -21.24 -2.72 5.13
N LEU A 14 -21.02 -3.60 4.14
CA LEU A 14 -19.86 -4.47 4.10
C LEU A 14 -18.55 -3.69 4.02
N ASP A 15 -18.49 -2.65 3.18
CA ASP A 15 -17.34 -1.76 3.05
C ASP A 15 -17.13 -0.91 4.31
N ALA A 16 -18.21 -0.41 4.92
CA ALA A 16 -18.15 0.30 6.19
C ALA A 16 -17.59 -0.58 7.32
N TYR A 17 -18.00 -1.85 7.36
CA TYR A 17 -17.44 -2.82 8.29
C TYR A 17 -15.95 -3.09 8.00
N GLY A 18 -15.59 -3.17 6.73
CA GLY A 18 -14.20 -3.28 6.29
C GLY A 18 -13.33 -2.11 6.78
N CYS A 19 -13.82 -0.87 6.67
CA CYS A 19 -13.15 0.31 7.23
C CYS A 19 -12.95 0.19 8.74
N ARG A 20 -13.98 -0.22 9.47
CA ARG A 20 -13.90 -0.44 10.93
C ARG A 20 -12.84 -1.48 11.30
N LEU A 21 -12.76 -2.58 10.55
CA LEU A 21 -11.74 -3.61 10.76
C LEU A 21 -10.32 -3.12 10.48
N MET A 22 -10.17 -2.18 9.54
CA MET A 22 -8.88 -1.57 9.20
C MET A 22 -8.52 -0.38 10.10
N GLY A 23 -9.37 0.01 11.03
CA GLY A 23 -9.18 1.20 11.86
C GLY A 23 -9.27 2.51 11.07
N LEU A 24 -9.97 2.52 9.92
CA LEU A 24 -10.19 3.68 9.09
C LEU A 24 -11.52 4.36 9.48
N ALA A 25 -11.50 5.69 9.56
CA ALA A 25 -12.72 6.47 9.61
C ALA A 25 -13.39 6.49 8.22
N LEU A 26 -14.73 6.54 8.17
CA LEU A 26 -15.47 6.53 6.90
C LEU A 26 -15.13 7.71 5.99
N GLU A 27 -14.75 8.85 6.57
CA GLU A 27 -14.31 10.05 5.85
C GLU A 27 -13.01 9.81 5.06
N GLN A 28 -12.24 8.79 5.41
CA GLN A 28 -11.04 8.38 4.68
C GLN A 28 -11.37 7.51 3.45
N ALA A 29 -12.62 7.05 3.35
CA ALA A 29 -13.17 6.29 2.23
C ALA A 29 -14.44 6.96 1.68
N PRO A 30 -14.35 8.18 1.13
CA PRO A 30 -15.51 9.02 0.80
C PRO A 30 -16.48 8.39 -0.21
N TYR A 31 -16.04 7.43 -1.01
CA TYR A 31 -16.90 6.72 -1.95
C TYR A 31 -18.01 5.90 -1.23
N ILE A 32 -17.75 5.43 -0.01
CA ILE A 32 -18.75 4.68 0.80
C ILE A 32 -19.88 5.64 1.21
N LEU A 33 -19.54 6.83 1.70
CA LEU A 33 -20.52 7.85 2.07
C LEU A 33 -21.30 8.35 0.86
N MET A 34 -20.66 8.46 -0.31
CA MET A 34 -21.34 8.81 -1.56
C MET A 34 -22.32 7.72 -1.98
N ALA A 35 -21.95 6.44 -1.87
CA ALA A 35 -22.83 5.32 -2.20
C ALA A 35 -24.07 5.29 -1.30
N GLU A 36 -23.91 5.55 0.00
CA GLU A 36 -25.04 5.72 0.93
C GLU A 36 -25.92 6.91 0.53
N ALA A 37 -25.35 8.06 0.22
CA ALA A 37 -26.09 9.24 -0.21
C ALA A 37 -26.90 9.02 -1.48
N TRP A 38 -26.46 8.10 -2.35
CA TRP A 38 -27.16 7.71 -3.57
C TRP A 38 -28.16 6.57 -3.34
N GLY A 39 -28.29 6.08 -2.12
CA GLY A 39 -29.24 5.02 -1.76
C GLY A 39 -28.80 3.61 -2.16
N ALA A 40 -27.49 3.41 -2.39
CA ALA A 40 -26.96 2.09 -2.74
C ALA A 40 -26.86 1.13 -1.55
N GLY A 41 -27.02 1.63 -0.31
CA GLY A 41 -26.97 0.89 0.92
C GLY A 41 -26.80 1.80 2.13
N SER A 42 -26.42 1.27 3.29
CA SER A 42 -26.27 2.02 4.53
C SER A 42 -24.90 1.79 5.17
N THR A 43 -24.28 2.85 5.69
CA THR A 43 -23.05 2.74 6.49
C THR A 43 -23.32 2.35 7.94
N ARG A 44 -24.60 2.32 8.37
CA ARG A 44 -25.00 2.02 9.74
C ARG A 44 -24.74 0.54 10.05
N LEU A 45 -24.01 0.30 11.14
CA LEU A 45 -23.73 -1.02 11.69
C LEU A 45 -24.29 -1.07 13.10
N GLU A 46 -25.33 -1.87 13.30
CA GLU A 46 -25.94 -2.13 14.60
C GLU A 46 -25.34 -3.36 15.27
N GLU A 47 -25.52 -3.47 16.57
CA GLU A 47 -25.13 -4.67 17.32
C GLU A 47 -26.04 -5.83 16.88
N GLY A 48 -25.48 -6.85 16.26
CA GLY A 48 -26.25 -7.97 15.68
C GLY A 48 -26.18 -8.06 14.16
N ASP A 49 -25.82 -6.98 13.46
CA ASP A 49 -25.60 -7.02 11.99
C ASP A 49 -24.43 -7.91 11.61
N VAL A 50 -23.50 -8.12 12.53
CA VAL A 50 -22.30 -8.92 12.30
C VAL A 50 -22.45 -10.29 12.96
N VAL A 51 -22.74 -11.30 12.16
CA VAL A 51 -22.79 -12.69 12.60
C VAL A 51 -21.43 -13.33 12.38
N ARG A 52 -20.81 -13.80 13.45
CA ARG A 52 -19.56 -14.55 13.39
C ARG A 52 -19.89 -16.05 13.29
N LEU A 53 -19.49 -16.66 12.18
CA LEU A 53 -19.76 -18.08 11.93
C LEU A 53 -18.74 -19.00 12.58
N ASN A 54 -17.59 -18.48 12.99
CA ASN A 54 -16.52 -19.22 13.67
C ASN A 54 -15.75 -18.31 14.62
N GLU A 55 -15.17 -18.87 15.65
CA GLU A 55 -14.33 -18.13 16.57
C GLU A 55 -13.13 -17.51 15.84
N PRO A 56 -12.81 -16.24 16.12
CA PRO A 56 -11.59 -15.63 15.56
C PRO A 56 -10.38 -16.43 16.04
N SER A 57 -9.54 -16.86 15.14
CA SER A 57 -8.24 -17.36 15.55
C SER A 57 -7.51 -16.24 16.28
N ALA A 58 -6.83 -16.55 17.38
CA ALA A 58 -6.21 -15.60 18.30
C ALA A 58 -5.13 -14.67 17.67
N ALA A 59 -4.89 -14.77 16.40
CA ALA A 59 -3.87 -14.02 15.65
C ALA A 59 -4.47 -13.03 14.65
N ALA A 60 -5.54 -12.35 15.01
CA ALA A 60 -6.21 -11.42 14.09
C ALA A 60 -5.77 -9.96 14.20
N ASP A 61 -4.62 -9.68 14.80
CA ASP A 61 -3.94 -8.43 14.54
C ASP A 61 -3.51 -8.44 13.08
N TYR A 62 -3.75 -7.33 12.37
CA TYR A 62 -3.22 -7.15 11.03
C TYR A 62 -1.74 -7.47 11.09
N PRO A 63 -1.27 -8.55 10.49
CA PRO A 63 0.15 -8.82 10.56
C PRO A 63 0.86 -7.63 9.94
N ALA A 64 1.76 -7.03 10.67
CA ALA A 64 2.82 -6.25 10.08
C ALA A 64 3.32 -7.02 8.84
N PRO A 65 3.73 -6.35 7.75
CA PRO A 65 4.16 -7.02 6.54
C PRO A 65 4.96 -8.26 6.92
N SER A 66 4.47 -9.45 6.53
CA SER A 66 5.07 -10.73 6.92
C SER A 66 6.54 -10.76 6.53
N GLY A 67 7.35 -11.48 7.25
CA GLY A 67 8.80 -11.48 7.23
C GLY A 67 9.49 -11.22 5.89
N ALA A 68 9.01 -11.80 4.77
CA ALA A 68 9.57 -11.57 3.44
C ALA A 68 9.32 -10.13 2.94
N VAL A 69 8.09 -9.59 3.07
CA VAL A 69 7.78 -8.23 2.63
C VAL A 69 8.44 -7.20 3.54
N ALA A 70 8.45 -7.41 4.85
CA ALA A 70 9.14 -6.54 5.79
C ALA A 70 10.65 -6.49 5.52
N ALA A 71 11.26 -7.61 5.18
CA ALA A 71 12.67 -7.67 4.79
C ALA A 71 12.95 -6.88 3.51
N LEU A 72 12.10 -7.03 2.48
CA LEU A 72 12.22 -6.32 1.21
C LEU A 72 12.02 -4.80 1.37
N THR A 73 11.11 -4.39 2.25
CA THR A 73 10.71 -2.98 2.40
C THR A 73 11.42 -2.27 3.56
N ARG A 74 12.45 -2.85 4.13
CA ARG A 74 13.17 -2.31 5.30
C ARG A 74 13.68 -0.88 5.11
N THR A 75 14.07 -0.50 3.91
CA THR A 75 14.58 0.83 3.56
C THR A 75 13.56 1.69 2.82
N VAL A 76 12.32 1.20 2.69
CA VAL A 76 11.21 1.92 2.06
C VAL A 76 10.57 2.86 3.08
N GLN A 77 10.58 4.14 2.77
CA GLN A 77 9.92 5.18 3.56
C GLN A 77 8.56 5.49 2.94
N ALA A 78 7.55 4.75 3.34
CA ALA A 78 6.17 4.94 2.88
C ALA A 78 5.48 6.04 3.71
N ARG A 79 4.98 7.08 3.03
CA ARG A 79 4.18 8.16 3.63
C ARG A 79 2.91 8.34 2.82
N SER A 80 1.76 7.88 3.33
CA SER A 80 0.47 7.88 2.61
C SER A 80 0.61 7.30 1.21
N ALA A 81 1.20 6.12 1.11
CA ALA A 81 1.42 5.43 -0.15
C ALA A 81 0.14 4.75 -0.63
N CYS A 82 -0.20 4.91 -1.93
CA CYS A 82 -1.28 4.17 -2.55
C CYS A 82 -0.94 2.68 -2.62
N SER A 83 -1.92 1.82 -2.41
CA SER A 83 -1.76 0.36 -2.48
C SER A 83 -1.22 -0.12 -3.83
N ALA A 84 -1.68 0.48 -4.94
CA ALA A 84 -1.22 0.14 -6.27
C ALA A 84 0.28 0.44 -6.47
N CYS A 85 0.73 1.64 -6.06
CA CYS A 85 2.15 1.99 -6.13
C CYS A 85 3.01 1.10 -5.23
N TYR A 86 2.52 0.82 -4.01
CA TYR A 86 3.25 -0.01 -3.06
C TYR A 86 3.36 -1.45 -3.54
N ALA A 87 2.29 -2.03 -4.10
CA ALA A 87 2.30 -3.37 -4.66
C ALA A 87 3.29 -3.51 -5.82
N SER A 88 3.32 -2.53 -6.74
CA SER A 88 4.30 -2.49 -7.84
C SER A 88 5.73 -2.43 -7.32
N LEU A 89 6.00 -1.62 -6.29
CA LEU A 89 7.32 -1.54 -5.66
C LEU A 89 7.73 -2.87 -5.01
N VAL A 90 6.85 -3.49 -4.23
CA VAL A 90 7.13 -4.78 -3.58
C VAL A 90 7.46 -5.85 -4.62
N ARG A 91 6.68 -5.91 -5.71
CA ARG A 91 6.93 -6.81 -6.83
C ARG A 91 8.31 -6.56 -7.45
N ALA A 92 8.66 -5.31 -7.71
CA ALA A 92 9.95 -4.94 -8.29
C ALA A 92 11.12 -5.30 -7.37
N LEU A 93 11.01 -5.02 -6.07
CA LEU A 93 12.02 -5.39 -5.08
C LEU A 93 12.21 -6.91 -4.97
N HIS A 94 11.11 -7.66 -4.96
CA HIS A 94 11.14 -9.12 -4.93
C HIS A 94 11.85 -9.69 -6.18
N THR A 95 11.52 -9.16 -7.37
CA THR A 95 12.09 -9.64 -8.64
C THR A 95 13.56 -9.26 -8.80
N SER A 96 13.95 -8.04 -8.36
CA SER A 96 15.33 -7.57 -8.49
C SER A 96 16.28 -8.14 -7.45
N GLY A 97 15.77 -8.58 -6.31
CA GLY A 97 16.59 -8.96 -5.15
C GLY A 97 17.38 -7.80 -4.52
N VAL A 98 17.14 -6.56 -4.96
CA VAL A 98 17.84 -5.37 -4.46
C VAL A 98 17.46 -5.09 -3.02
N GLN A 99 18.45 -4.88 -2.16
CA GLN A 99 18.28 -4.53 -0.76
C GLN A 99 19.12 -3.29 -0.39
N GLY A 100 18.71 -2.59 0.67
CA GLY A 100 19.50 -1.51 1.24
C GLY A 100 19.41 -0.17 0.50
N LEU A 101 18.63 -0.06 -0.60
CA LEU A 101 18.43 1.20 -1.30
C LEU A 101 17.39 2.07 -0.57
N PRO A 102 17.68 3.34 -0.25
CA PRO A 102 16.67 4.26 0.27
C PRO A 102 15.60 4.54 -0.79
N ILE A 103 14.35 4.26 -0.48
CA ILE A 103 13.21 4.44 -1.39
C ILE A 103 12.12 5.25 -0.69
N ALA A 104 11.66 6.33 -1.32
CA ALA A 104 10.50 7.10 -0.93
C ALA A 104 9.28 6.73 -1.78
N ILE A 105 8.13 6.58 -1.14
CA ILE A 105 6.87 6.31 -1.83
C ILE A 105 5.69 6.94 -1.09
N GLY A 106 4.78 7.55 -1.83
CA GLY A 106 3.51 8.05 -1.31
C GLY A 106 3.38 9.56 -1.29
N GLN A 107 2.14 9.99 -1.07
CA GLN A 107 1.74 11.39 -1.21
C GLN A 107 2.39 12.31 -0.16
N GLY A 108 2.75 11.77 1.01
CA GLY A 108 3.42 12.52 2.06
C GLY A 108 4.86 12.95 1.71
N TRP A 109 5.36 12.59 0.52
CA TRP A 109 6.66 13.04 0.00
C TRP A 109 6.56 14.22 -0.98
N ARG A 110 5.34 14.73 -1.24
CA ARG A 110 5.17 15.88 -2.15
C ARG A 110 5.94 17.10 -1.65
N GLY A 111 6.81 17.64 -2.49
CA GLY A 111 7.60 18.82 -2.15
C GLY A 111 8.78 18.58 -1.20
N ILE A 112 9.02 17.35 -0.78
CA ILE A 112 10.10 17.01 0.18
C ILE A 112 11.28 16.40 -0.58
N PRO A 113 12.49 16.99 -0.48
CA PRO A 113 13.70 16.40 -1.04
C PRO A 113 14.01 15.03 -0.44
N PHE A 114 14.50 14.12 -1.28
CA PHE A 114 14.88 12.77 -0.84
C PHE A 114 16.14 12.30 -1.58
N ASP A 115 17.17 11.91 -0.83
CA ASP A 115 18.41 11.37 -1.40
C ASP A 115 18.31 9.86 -1.62
N GLY A 116 17.56 9.49 -2.66
CA GLY A 116 17.29 8.10 -3.01
C GLY A 116 16.35 7.99 -4.19
N LEU A 117 15.73 6.82 -4.34
CA LEU A 117 14.75 6.54 -5.38
C LEU A 117 13.34 6.95 -4.92
N GLY A 118 12.70 7.84 -5.66
CA GLY A 118 11.29 8.19 -5.50
C GLY A 118 10.40 7.40 -6.44
N VAL A 119 9.37 6.76 -5.91
CA VAL A 119 8.40 5.96 -6.66
C VAL A 119 7.08 6.71 -6.77
N GLY A 120 6.72 7.02 -8.01
CA GLY A 120 5.54 7.82 -8.35
C GLY A 120 5.79 9.33 -8.41
N PRO A 121 4.89 10.11 -9.02
CA PRO A 121 5.00 11.56 -9.16
C PRO A 121 4.89 12.29 -7.81
N CYS A 122 4.43 11.60 -6.76
CA CYS A 122 4.38 12.15 -5.42
C CYS A 122 5.77 12.42 -4.83
N CYS A 123 6.80 11.70 -5.31
CA CYS A 123 8.18 11.84 -4.89
C CYS A 123 8.98 12.72 -5.87
N ASN A 124 8.43 13.85 -6.27
CA ASN A 124 8.94 14.70 -7.35
C ASN A 124 10.28 15.39 -7.05
N TYR A 125 10.71 15.43 -5.80
CA TYR A 125 11.99 15.99 -5.36
C TYR A 125 13.00 14.91 -4.95
N ALA A 126 12.75 13.64 -5.28
CA ALA A 126 13.75 12.59 -5.10
C ALA A 126 14.86 12.71 -6.17
N LYS A 127 16.08 12.33 -5.79
CA LYS A 127 17.27 12.37 -6.65
C LYS A 127 17.11 11.54 -7.92
N GLU A 128 16.53 10.36 -7.80
CA GLU A 128 16.10 9.51 -8.91
C GLU A 128 14.61 9.24 -8.81
N ARG A 129 13.94 9.06 -9.94
CA ARG A 129 12.49 8.97 -9.95
C ARG A 129 11.96 7.95 -10.96
N VAL A 130 10.88 7.29 -10.56
CA VAL A 130 9.96 6.59 -11.46
C VAL A 130 8.66 7.40 -11.50
N PRO A 131 8.40 8.21 -12.55
CA PRO A 131 7.40 9.27 -12.50
C PRO A 131 5.96 8.84 -12.79
N SER A 132 5.71 7.60 -13.25
CA SER A 132 4.38 7.11 -13.60
C SER A 132 3.49 6.87 -12.36
N CYS A 133 2.16 6.91 -12.53
CA CYS A 133 1.18 6.73 -11.46
C CYS A 133 -0.02 5.87 -11.90
N PRO A 134 -0.21 4.65 -11.36
CA PRO A 134 0.80 3.91 -10.61
C PRO A 134 1.96 3.50 -11.53
N PRO A 135 3.20 3.45 -11.04
CA PRO A 135 4.31 2.99 -11.87
C PRO A 135 4.19 1.47 -12.11
N PRO A 136 4.33 1.00 -13.35
CA PRO A 136 4.51 -0.43 -13.60
C PRO A 136 5.73 -0.97 -12.87
N ALA A 137 5.66 -2.22 -12.42
CA ALA A 137 6.79 -2.85 -11.73
C ALA A 137 8.06 -2.91 -12.61
N GLU A 138 7.87 -3.04 -13.91
CA GLU A 138 8.92 -3.07 -14.93
C GLU A 138 9.71 -1.76 -15.01
N ASP A 139 9.07 -0.60 -14.83
CA ASP A 139 9.73 0.70 -14.82
C ASP A 139 10.59 0.87 -13.55
N ILE A 140 10.07 0.41 -12.42
CA ILE A 140 10.84 0.38 -11.17
C ILE A 140 12.04 -0.57 -11.31
N LEU A 141 11.81 -1.77 -11.86
CA LEU A 141 12.85 -2.77 -12.13
C LEU A 141 13.97 -2.21 -13.01
N ARG A 142 13.63 -1.45 -14.05
CA ARG A 142 14.62 -0.85 -14.96
C ARG A 142 15.56 0.08 -14.20
N VAL A 143 15.02 0.92 -13.31
CA VAL A 143 15.82 1.84 -12.50
C VAL A 143 16.68 1.09 -11.47
N LEU A 144 16.09 0.08 -10.79
CA LEU A 144 16.82 -0.77 -9.85
C LEU A 144 17.97 -1.52 -10.53
N SER A 145 17.74 -2.10 -11.70
CA SER A 145 18.73 -2.85 -12.47
C SER A 145 19.86 -1.97 -12.99
N ALA A 146 19.56 -0.77 -13.47
CA ALA A 146 20.58 0.18 -13.95
C ALA A 146 21.60 0.55 -12.85
N ARG A 147 21.17 0.61 -11.58
CA ARG A 147 22.08 0.86 -10.45
C ARG A 147 22.94 -0.35 -10.08
N PHE A 148 22.45 -1.56 -10.26
CA PHE A 148 23.18 -2.78 -9.88
C PHE A 148 24.09 -3.32 -10.97
N TRP A 149 23.77 -3.00 -12.23
CA TRP A 149 24.60 -3.38 -13.38
C TRP A 149 25.72 -2.38 -13.69
N ALA A 150 25.79 -1.23 -13.01
CA ALA A 150 26.96 -0.38 -13.11
C ALA A 150 28.17 -1.14 -12.54
N PRO A 151 29.20 -1.42 -13.36
CA PRO A 151 30.37 -2.16 -12.91
C PRO A 151 30.99 -1.46 -11.69
N ARG A 152 31.31 -2.23 -10.64
CA ARG A 152 31.92 -1.72 -9.38
C ARG A 152 33.32 -1.14 -9.57
N GLY A 153 33.55 -0.42 -10.66
CA GLY A 153 34.87 0.03 -11.10
C GLY A 153 35.01 1.51 -11.44
N MET A 154 33.97 2.34 -11.31
CA MET A 154 34.08 3.77 -11.61
C MET A 154 33.51 4.62 -10.50
N ARG A 155 34.15 4.59 -9.34
CA ARG A 155 34.01 5.68 -8.36
C ARG A 155 35.38 6.40 -8.35
N THR A 156 35.47 7.46 -9.11
CA THR A 156 36.47 8.50 -8.95
C THR A 156 35.98 9.49 -7.92
#